data_1ad1c779fdf1e9835692b3f7109845dc
#
_entry.id   1ad1c779fdf1e9835692b3f7109845dc
#
_cell.length_a   1.000
_cell.length_b   1.000
_cell.length_c   1.000
_cell.angle_alpha   90.00
_cell.angle_beta   90.00
_cell.angle_gamma   90.00
#
_symmetry.space_group_name_H-M   'P 1'
#
loop_
_entity.id
_entity.type
_entity.pdbx_description
1 polymer ?
#
loop_
_entity_poly.entity_id
_entity_poly.type
_entity_poly.pdbx_seq_one_letter_code
_entity_poly.pdbx_strand_id
1 'polypeptide(L)'
;NVISYSLLEGYQTMDALAALLFAGVITSSIIDKGYKGKEINSVLLKASIIAVIGLAFVYGGLTYIGAHTVNLVDANISNTSLLVFIARRILGTFGVGLIGAAIGLACLTTSIGLLTAGSTFFEKVTNGKLSYKFNAIAISIMSYIIACQGVDKIVKLSVPILNVLYPVAITIIIVTM
;
A
#
# COMPACT_ATOMS: atom_id res chain seq x y z
N ASN A 1 -20.95 8.58 -14.37
CA ASN A 1 -21.55 7.59 -13.46
C ASN A 1 -20.69 7.52 -12.20
N VAL A 2 -21.19 8.03 -11.06
CA VAL A 2 -20.42 8.17 -9.81
C VAL A 2 -19.86 6.82 -9.35
N ILE A 3 -20.63 5.76 -9.47
CA ILE A 3 -20.24 4.40 -9.06
C ILE A 3 -19.04 3.91 -9.87
N SER A 4 -19.06 4.07 -11.18
CA SER A 4 -17.97 3.66 -12.07
C SER A 4 -16.67 4.42 -11.77
N TYR A 5 -16.79 5.71 -11.48
CA TYR A 5 -15.65 6.55 -11.08
C TYR A 5 -15.08 6.12 -9.73
N SER A 6 -15.94 5.89 -8.73
CA SER A 6 -15.51 5.45 -7.39
C SER A 6 -14.84 4.08 -7.41
N LEU A 7 -15.31 3.15 -8.26
CA LEU A 7 -14.65 1.86 -8.46
C LEU A 7 -13.26 2.03 -9.08
N LEU A 8 -13.12 2.92 -10.07
CA LEU A 8 -11.84 3.18 -10.71
C LEU A 8 -10.82 3.79 -9.73
N GLU A 9 -11.26 4.74 -8.89
CA GLU A 9 -10.42 5.31 -7.83
C GLU A 9 -10.04 4.26 -6.78
N GLY A 10 -10.95 3.34 -6.43
CA GLY A 10 -10.65 2.20 -5.55
C GLY A 10 -9.56 1.28 -6.11
N TYR A 11 -9.49 1.09 -7.42
CA TYR A 11 -8.41 0.34 -8.06
C TYR A 11 -7.03 0.99 -7.86
N GLN A 12 -6.96 2.31 -7.75
CA GLN A 12 -5.70 3.03 -7.62
C GLN A 12 -5.07 2.93 -6.22
N THR A 13 -5.79 2.36 -5.23
CA THR A 13 -5.27 2.20 -3.86
C THR A 13 -4.14 1.18 -3.73
N MET A 14 -3.93 0.34 -4.73
CA MET A 14 -2.86 -0.68 -4.80
C MET A 14 -2.93 -1.79 -3.74
N ASP A 15 -3.95 -1.85 -2.92
CA ASP A 15 -4.06 -2.79 -1.80
C ASP A 15 -4.05 -4.26 -2.25
N ALA A 16 -4.74 -4.60 -3.34
CA ALA A 16 -4.78 -5.96 -3.86
C ALA A 16 -3.40 -6.43 -4.36
N LEU A 17 -2.65 -5.55 -5.05
CA LEU A 17 -1.28 -5.87 -5.48
C LEU A 17 -0.34 -5.96 -4.30
N ALA A 18 -0.46 -5.07 -3.33
CA ALA A 18 0.31 -5.12 -2.09
C ALA A 18 0.05 -6.44 -1.34
N ALA A 19 -1.21 -6.87 -1.22
CA ALA A 19 -1.57 -8.12 -0.58
C ALA A 19 -0.90 -9.33 -1.25
N LEU A 20 -0.88 -9.38 -2.58
CA LEU A 20 -0.19 -10.43 -3.34
C LEU A 20 1.32 -10.45 -3.08
N LEU A 21 1.96 -9.28 -3.08
CA LEU A 21 3.39 -9.15 -2.82
C LEU A 21 3.76 -9.55 -1.39
N PHE A 22 2.95 -9.13 -0.42
CA PHE A 22 3.18 -9.45 0.99
C PHE A 22 2.79 -10.88 1.37
N ALA A 23 1.92 -11.54 0.63
CA ALA A 23 1.46 -12.90 0.94
C ALA A 23 2.63 -13.88 1.13
N GLY A 24 3.64 -13.82 0.26
CA GLY A 24 4.83 -14.65 0.35
C GLY A 24 5.66 -14.38 1.60
N VAL A 25 5.86 -13.11 1.95
CA VAL A 25 6.64 -12.69 3.12
C VAL A 25 5.91 -13.06 4.41
N ILE A 26 4.60 -12.83 4.47
CA ILE A 26 3.77 -13.19 5.63
C ILE A 26 3.76 -14.70 5.84
N THR A 27 3.58 -15.47 4.77
CA THR A 27 3.59 -16.94 4.83
C THR A 27 4.94 -17.45 5.32
N SER A 28 6.06 -16.93 4.80
CA SER A 28 7.40 -17.30 5.28
C SER A 28 7.55 -16.97 6.78
N SER A 29 7.11 -15.79 7.20
CA SER A 29 7.19 -15.39 8.61
C SER A 29 6.37 -16.29 9.54
N ILE A 30 5.22 -16.81 9.08
CA ILE A 30 4.39 -17.74 9.85
C ILE A 30 5.11 -19.10 9.99
N ILE A 31 5.72 -19.58 8.90
CA ILE A 31 6.50 -20.83 8.89
C ILE A 31 7.71 -20.70 9.82
N ASP A 32 8.44 -19.59 9.78
CA ASP A 32 9.60 -19.31 10.64
C ASP A 32 9.24 -19.29 12.12
N LYS A 33 7.99 -18.93 12.46
CA LYS A 33 7.44 -19.01 13.82
C LYS A 33 7.03 -20.42 14.25
N GLY A 34 7.20 -21.43 13.38
CA GLY A 34 6.98 -22.84 13.70
C GLY A 34 5.58 -23.38 13.37
N TYR A 35 4.68 -22.59 12.79
CA TYR A 35 3.37 -23.08 12.34
C TYR A 35 3.50 -24.00 11.13
N LYS A 36 2.67 -25.06 11.07
CA LYS A 36 2.74 -26.10 10.02
C LYS A 36 1.35 -26.45 9.47
N GLY A 37 1.33 -26.83 8.19
CA GLY A 37 0.12 -27.39 7.55
C GLY A 37 -1.10 -26.48 7.64
N LYS A 38 -2.21 -27.02 8.18
CA LYS A 38 -3.49 -26.29 8.29
C LYS A 38 -3.45 -25.08 9.23
N GLU A 39 -2.50 -25.03 10.15
CA GLU A 39 -2.36 -23.90 11.08
C GLU A 39 -1.94 -22.62 10.34
N ILE A 40 -1.12 -22.73 9.30
CA ILE A 40 -0.71 -21.59 8.46
C ILE A 40 -1.93 -20.91 7.88
N ASN A 41 -2.85 -21.68 7.29
CA ASN A 41 -4.08 -21.14 6.69
C ASN A 41 -4.98 -20.48 7.72
N SER A 42 -5.09 -21.06 8.91
CA SER A 42 -5.87 -20.49 10.01
C SER A 42 -5.32 -19.15 10.48
N VAL A 43 -3.99 -19.03 10.63
CA VAL A 43 -3.33 -17.79 11.03
C VAL A 43 -3.46 -16.73 9.91
N LEU A 44 -3.25 -17.12 8.66
CA LEU A 44 -3.44 -16.24 7.51
C LEU A 44 -4.87 -15.69 7.45
N LEU A 45 -5.88 -16.54 7.59
CA LEU A 45 -7.28 -16.13 7.57
C LEU A 45 -7.59 -15.12 8.67
N LYS A 46 -7.15 -15.40 9.90
CA LYS A 46 -7.36 -14.49 11.04
C LYS A 46 -6.66 -13.14 10.80
N ALA A 47 -5.42 -13.15 10.32
CA ALA A 47 -4.67 -11.95 10.01
C ALA A 47 -5.35 -11.14 8.90
N SER A 48 -5.86 -11.81 7.86
CA SER A 48 -6.58 -11.17 6.76
C SER A 48 -7.89 -10.52 7.22
N ILE A 49 -8.65 -11.17 8.09
CA ILE A 49 -9.89 -10.59 8.65
C ILE A 49 -9.58 -9.32 9.44
N ILE A 50 -8.55 -9.35 10.29
CA ILE A 50 -8.13 -8.17 11.07
C ILE A 50 -7.69 -7.04 10.14
N ALA A 51 -6.91 -7.36 9.09
CA ALA A 51 -6.47 -6.38 8.10
C ALA A 51 -7.64 -5.74 7.35
N VAL A 52 -8.61 -6.55 6.90
CA VAL A 52 -9.82 -6.05 6.19
C VAL A 52 -10.64 -5.13 7.09
N ILE A 53 -10.85 -5.49 8.35
CA ILE A 53 -11.58 -4.64 9.31
C ILE A 53 -10.82 -3.32 9.53
N GLY A 54 -9.50 -3.38 9.72
CA GLY A 54 -8.66 -2.19 9.89
C GLY A 54 -8.71 -1.27 8.66
N LEU A 55 -8.56 -1.82 7.47
CA LEU A 55 -8.64 -1.06 6.21
C LEU A 55 -10.04 -0.46 6.01
N ALA A 56 -11.10 -1.22 6.25
CA ALA A 56 -12.47 -0.72 6.15
C ALA A 56 -12.73 0.46 7.11
N PHE A 57 -12.18 0.39 8.31
CA PHE A 57 -12.28 1.50 9.27
C PHE A 57 -11.53 2.75 8.81
N VAL A 58 -10.29 2.60 8.32
CA VAL A 58 -9.46 3.72 7.83
C VAL A 58 -10.07 4.34 6.58
N TYR A 59 -10.36 3.54 5.55
CA TYR A 59 -10.93 4.05 4.30
C TYR A 59 -12.35 4.59 4.48
N GLY A 60 -13.18 3.93 5.29
CA GLY A 60 -14.50 4.43 5.64
C GLY A 60 -14.45 5.77 6.37
N GLY A 61 -13.53 5.91 7.33
CA GLY A 61 -13.29 7.17 8.04
C GLY A 61 -12.83 8.28 7.10
N LEU A 62 -11.86 8.01 6.24
CA LEU A 62 -11.35 8.99 5.26
C LEU A 62 -12.44 9.40 4.26
N THR A 63 -13.23 8.46 3.77
CA THR A 63 -14.35 8.73 2.85
C THR A 63 -15.42 9.59 3.54
N TYR A 64 -15.76 9.27 4.78
CA TYR A 64 -16.70 10.05 5.58
C TYR A 64 -16.22 11.50 5.77
N ILE A 65 -14.97 11.69 6.17
CA ILE A 65 -14.36 13.01 6.33
C ILE A 65 -14.32 13.75 4.99
N GLY A 66 -13.91 13.09 3.92
CA GLY A 66 -13.86 13.66 2.58
C GLY A 66 -15.23 14.16 2.11
N ALA A 67 -16.30 13.38 2.31
CA ALA A 67 -17.65 13.75 1.94
C ALA A 67 -18.15 15.01 2.68
N HIS A 68 -17.73 15.23 3.92
CA HIS A 68 -18.12 16.40 4.70
C HIS A 68 -17.26 17.64 4.43
N THR A 69 -16.15 17.51 3.74
CA THR A 69 -15.22 18.61 3.46
C THR A 69 -15.32 19.15 2.03
N VAL A 70 -16.03 18.47 1.14
CA VAL A 70 -16.19 18.85 -0.28
C VAL A 70 -16.57 20.32 -0.47
N ASN A 71 -17.48 20.85 0.35
CA ASN A 71 -17.96 22.24 0.24
C ASN A 71 -17.01 23.28 0.87
N LEU A 72 -15.91 22.85 1.50
CA LEU A 72 -15.00 23.71 2.26
C LEU A 72 -13.67 23.93 1.53
N VAL A 73 -13.49 23.29 0.37
CA VAL A 73 -12.19 23.22 -0.31
C VAL A 73 -12.36 23.48 -1.80
N ASP A 74 -11.42 24.20 -2.40
CA ASP A 74 -11.38 24.43 -3.85
C ASP A 74 -11.14 23.11 -4.61
N ALA A 75 -11.84 22.93 -5.72
CA ALA A 75 -11.79 21.72 -6.56
C ALA A 75 -10.39 21.36 -7.10
N ASN A 76 -9.43 22.30 -7.03
CA ASN A 76 -8.07 22.13 -7.54
C ASN A 76 -7.02 21.83 -6.45
N ILE A 77 -7.45 21.57 -5.20
CA ILE A 77 -6.49 21.24 -4.13
C ILE A 77 -5.89 19.84 -4.36
N SER A 78 -4.59 19.71 -4.14
CA SER A 78 -3.95 18.38 -4.21
C SER A 78 -4.42 17.49 -3.04
N ASN A 79 -4.47 16.16 -3.25
CA ASN A 79 -4.90 15.20 -2.24
C ASN A 79 -4.11 15.32 -0.93
N THR A 80 -2.80 15.56 -1.02
CA THR A 80 -1.93 15.75 0.14
C THR A 80 -2.29 17.03 0.91
N SER A 81 -2.53 18.14 0.19
CA SER A 81 -2.91 19.42 0.78
C SER A 81 -4.29 19.35 1.44
N LEU A 82 -5.22 18.58 0.86
CA LEU A 82 -6.54 18.34 1.44
C LEU A 82 -6.43 17.67 2.81
N LEU A 83 -5.60 16.66 2.94
CA LEU A 83 -5.41 15.93 4.20
C LEU A 83 -4.82 16.83 5.29
N VAL A 84 -3.84 17.64 4.94
CA VAL A 84 -3.24 18.64 5.85
C VAL A 84 -4.26 19.71 6.25
N PHE A 85 -5.07 20.20 5.30
CA PHE A 85 -6.14 21.16 5.57
C PHE A 85 -7.15 20.63 6.58
N ILE A 86 -7.63 19.39 6.38
CA ILE A 86 -8.58 18.72 7.28
C ILE A 86 -7.97 18.58 8.69
N ALA A 87 -6.73 18.09 8.77
CA ALA A 87 -6.04 17.93 10.04
C ALA A 87 -5.91 19.24 10.81
N ARG A 88 -5.53 20.32 10.11
CA ARG A 88 -5.41 21.66 10.69
C ARG A 88 -6.75 22.20 11.19
N ARG A 89 -7.83 21.92 10.45
CA ARG A 89 -9.16 22.41 10.79
C ARG A 89 -9.76 21.71 12.02
N ILE A 90 -9.50 20.40 12.18
CA ILE A 90 -10.07 19.59 13.27
C ILE A 90 -9.22 19.69 14.55
N LEU A 91 -7.91 19.58 14.43
CA LEU A 91 -6.98 19.45 15.56
C LEU A 91 -5.93 20.58 15.64
N GLY A 92 -6.05 21.60 14.77
CA GLY A 92 -5.09 22.70 14.72
C GLY A 92 -3.68 22.24 14.30
N THR A 93 -2.66 23.00 14.74
CA THR A 93 -1.25 22.73 14.40
C THR A 93 -0.78 21.36 14.93
N PHE A 94 -1.30 20.93 16.07
CA PHE A 94 -1.02 19.62 16.64
C PHE A 94 -1.49 18.48 15.72
N GLY A 95 -2.66 18.63 15.10
CA GLY A 95 -3.19 17.66 14.13
C GLY A 95 -2.32 17.48 12.90
N VAL A 96 -1.70 18.56 12.41
CA VAL A 96 -0.77 18.49 11.28
C VAL A 96 0.47 17.66 11.66
N GLY A 97 1.02 17.85 12.86
CA GLY A 97 2.13 17.07 13.37
C GLY A 97 1.79 15.58 13.53
N LEU A 98 0.61 15.29 14.09
CA LEU A 98 0.11 13.91 14.26
C LEU A 98 -0.06 13.18 12.93
N ILE A 99 -0.72 13.81 11.96
CA ILE A 99 -0.91 13.22 10.63
C ILE A 99 0.44 13.05 9.92
N GLY A 100 1.33 14.04 9.99
CA GLY A 100 2.67 13.93 9.43
C GLY A 100 3.45 12.73 10.00
N ALA A 101 3.42 12.55 11.31
CA ALA A 101 4.04 11.41 11.97
C ALA A 101 3.39 10.08 11.57
N ALA A 102 2.06 10.01 11.54
CA ALA A 102 1.34 8.81 11.15
C ALA A 102 1.64 8.39 9.70
N ILE A 103 1.61 9.34 8.75
CA ILE A 103 1.96 9.09 7.35
C ILE A 103 3.44 8.67 7.24
N GLY A 104 4.36 9.36 7.94
CA GLY A 104 5.78 9.02 7.91
C GLY A 104 6.05 7.58 8.40
N LEU A 105 5.44 7.18 9.51
CA LEU A 105 5.56 5.83 10.05
C LEU A 105 4.91 4.78 9.12
N ALA A 106 3.75 5.08 8.55
CA ALA A 106 3.08 4.20 7.60
C ALA A 106 3.93 3.99 6.33
N CYS A 107 4.47 5.07 5.77
CA CYS A 107 5.38 5.00 4.62
C CYS A 107 6.65 4.21 4.94
N LEU A 108 7.24 4.41 6.12
CA LEU A 108 8.44 3.69 6.55
C LEU A 108 8.18 2.19 6.67
N THR A 109 7.12 1.78 7.35
CA THR A 109 6.77 0.35 7.51
C THR A 109 6.47 -0.33 6.19
N THR A 110 5.73 0.34 5.30
CA THR A 110 5.42 -0.17 3.96
C THR A 110 6.69 -0.29 3.11
N SER A 111 7.56 0.72 3.14
CA SER A 111 8.83 0.70 2.40
C SER A 111 9.73 -0.46 2.84
N ILE A 112 9.85 -0.69 4.14
CA ILE A 112 10.63 -1.83 4.69
C ILE A 112 10.04 -3.15 4.20
N GLY A 113 8.71 -3.30 4.25
CA GLY A 113 8.03 -4.51 3.79
C GLY A 113 8.24 -4.79 2.30
N LEU A 114 8.05 -3.79 1.45
CA LEU A 114 8.24 -3.91 0.00
C LEU A 114 9.70 -4.16 -0.37
N LEU A 115 10.63 -3.50 0.30
CA LEU A 115 12.07 -3.73 0.12
C LEU A 115 12.46 -5.16 0.46
N THR A 116 11.95 -5.68 1.59
CA THR A 116 12.18 -7.06 2.02
C THR A 116 11.58 -8.05 1.02
N ALA A 117 10.33 -7.84 0.60
CA ALA A 117 9.66 -8.69 -0.37
C ALA A 117 10.42 -8.73 -1.71
N GLY A 118 10.76 -7.55 -2.25
CA GLY A 118 11.49 -7.43 -3.52
C GLY A 118 12.88 -8.04 -3.45
N SER A 119 13.64 -7.78 -2.40
CA SER A 119 15.01 -8.31 -2.24
C SER A 119 15.01 -9.83 -2.12
N THR A 120 14.08 -10.41 -1.36
CA THR A 120 13.92 -11.85 -1.21
C THR A 120 13.47 -12.51 -2.52
N PHE A 121 12.57 -11.85 -3.26
CA PHE A 121 12.11 -12.33 -4.56
C PHE A 121 13.26 -12.44 -5.54
N PHE A 122 14.05 -11.38 -5.73
CA PHE A 122 15.18 -11.39 -6.65
C PHE A 122 16.30 -12.36 -6.24
N GLU A 123 16.55 -12.52 -4.95
CA GLU A 123 17.49 -13.53 -4.46
C GLU A 123 17.04 -14.95 -4.83
N LYS A 124 15.75 -15.28 -4.64
CA LYS A 124 15.18 -16.58 -5.02
C LYS A 124 15.20 -16.81 -6.54
N VAL A 125 14.75 -15.83 -7.33
CA VAL A 125 14.70 -15.96 -8.80
C VAL A 125 16.09 -16.13 -9.42
N THR A 126 17.11 -15.49 -8.83
CA THR A 126 18.49 -15.60 -9.30
C THR A 126 19.26 -16.80 -8.71
N ASN A 127 18.56 -17.67 -7.95
CA ASN A 127 19.19 -18.78 -7.23
C ASN A 127 20.39 -18.36 -6.37
N GLY A 128 20.26 -17.24 -5.67
CA GLY A 128 21.28 -16.70 -4.78
C GLY A 128 22.44 -15.97 -5.45
N LYS A 129 22.45 -15.84 -6.79
CA LYS A 129 23.51 -15.09 -7.49
C LYS A 129 23.52 -13.61 -7.09
N LEU A 130 22.34 -13.01 -6.91
CA LEU A 130 22.19 -11.67 -6.36
C LEU A 130 21.80 -11.80 -4.90
N SER A 131 22.71 -11.41 -4.00
CA SER A 131 22.44 -11.50 -2.57
C SER A 131 21.33 -10.52 -2.13
N TYR A 132 20.61 -10.87 -1.07
CA TYR A 132 19.58 -10.01 -0.46
C TYR A 132 20.10 -8.57 -0.21
N LYS A 133 21.33 -8.43 0.33
CA LYS A 133 21.93 -7.12 0.62
C LYS A 133 22.13 -6.28 -0.64
N PHE A 134 22.63 -6.89 -1.71
CA PHE A 134 22.82 -6.20 -2.98
C PHE A 134 21.50 -5.72 -3.56
N ASN A 135 20.49 -6.59 -3.59
CA ASN A 135 19.15 -6.26 -4.08
C ASN A 135 18.52 -5.14 -3.24
N ALA A 136 18.65 -5.20 -1.91
CA ALA A 136 18.11 -4.18 -1.01
C ALA A 136 18.73 -2.80 -1.29
N ILE A 137 20.04 -2.73 -1.47
CA ILE A 137 20.74 -1.48 -1.79
C ILE A 137 20.31 -0.96 -3.17
N ALA A 138 20.28 -1.83 -4.18
CA ALA A 138 19.92 -1.45 -5.54
C ALA A 138 18.47 -0.91 -5.61
N ILE A 139 17.51 -1.61 -5.01
CA ILE A 139 16.11 -1.18 -4.95
C ILE A 139 15.99 0.15 -4.18
N SER A 140 16.70 0.32 -3.06
CA SER A 140 16.67 1.56 -2.28
C SER A 140 17.18 2.75 -3.07
N ILE A 141 18.29 2.60 -3.80
CA ILE A 141 18.85 3.67 -4.64
C ILE A 141 17.88 4.03 -5.77
N MET A 142 17.33 3.03 -6.47
CA MET A 142 16.35 3.28 -7.54
C MET A 142 15.09 3.96 -7.00
N SER A 143 14.56 3.50 -5.87
CA SER A 143 13.40 4.11 -5.21
C SER A 143 13.67 5.55 -4.80
N TYR A 144 14.85 5.86 -4.29
CA TYR A 144 15.25 7.22 -3.93
C TYR A 144 15.28 8.15 -5.14
N ILE A 145 15.86 7.70 -6.26
CA ILE A 145 15.91 8.49 -7.52
C ILE A 145 14.49 8.79 -8.01
N ILE A 146 13.61 7.81 -7.97
CA ILE A 146 12.21 7.97 -8.37
C ILE A 146 11.48 8.91 -7.41
N ALA A 147 11.68 8.76 -6.11
CA ALA A 147 11.07 9.59 -5.07
C ALA A 147 11.41 11.08 -5.21
N CYS A 148 12.62 11.41 -5.68
CA CYS A 148 13.04 12.79 -5.94
C CYS A 148 12.22 13.50 -7.03
N GLN A 149 11.45 12.76 -7.84
CA GLN A 149 10.60 13.34 -8.89
C GLN A 149 9.26 13.88 -8.36
N GLY A 150 8.91 13.57 -7.13
CA GLY A 150 7.67 13.98 -6.49
C GLY A 150 6.49 13.04 -6.73
N VAL A 151 5.56 13.07 -5.79
CA VAL A 151 4.42 12.14 -5.71
C VAL A 151 3.54 12.21 -6.97
N ASP A 152 3.23 13.40 -7.48
CA ASP A 152 2.34 13.57 -8.63
C ASP A 152 2.88 12.89 -9.90
N LYS A 153 4.22 12.93 -10.12
CA LYS A 153 4.83 12.24 -11.25
C LYS A 153 4.84 10.73 -11.07
N ILE A 154 5.08 10.27 -9.84
CA ILE A 154 5.06 8.83 -9.51
C ILE A 154 3.65 8.27 -9.78
N VAL A 155 2.61 8.95 -9.31
CA VAL A 155 1.22 8.55 -9.55
C VAL A 155 0.92 8.48 -11.05
N LYS A 156 1.26 9.52 -11.81
CA LYS A 156 1.05 9.54 -13.27
C LYS A 156 1.76 8.39 -14.00
N LEU A 157 2.94 8.01 -13.54
CA LEU A 157 3.69 6.89 -14.13
C LEU A 157 3.12 5.53 -13.71
N SER A 158 2.60 5.43 -12.48
CA SER A 158 2.09 4.18 -11.92
C SER A 158 0.72 3.79 -12.48
N VAL A 159 -0.17 4.75 -12.74
CA VAL A 159 -1.55 4.48 -13.21
C VAL A 159 -1.60 3.62 -14.48
N PRO A 160 -0.86 3.88 -15.56
CA PRO A 160 -0.88 3.02 -16.75
C PRO A 160 -0.41 1.60 -16.46
N ILE A 161 0.61 1.46 -15.61
CA ILE A 161 1.16 0.15 -15.23
C ILE A 161 0.11 -0.65 -14.42
N LEU A 162 -0.55 0.01 -13.47
CA LEU A 162 -1.59 -0.58 -12.65
C LEU A 162 -2.78 -1.05 -13.48
N ASN A 163 -3.21 -0.27 -14.45
CA ASN A 163 -4.31 -0.64 -15.34
C ASN A 163 -4.08 -1.95 -16.11
N VAL A 164 -2.81 -2.32 -16.33
CA VAL A 164 -2.44 -3.60 -16.94
C VAL A 164 -2.27 -4.70 -15.89
N LEU A 165 -1.66 -4.38 -14.76
CA LEU A 165 -1.36 -5.37 -13.71
C LEU A 165 -2.59 -5.84 -12.95
N TYR A 166 -3.57 -4.96 -12.69
CA TYR A 166 -4.76 -5.33 -11.93
C TYR A 166 -5.60 -6.43 -12.57
N PRO A 167 -6.00 -6.35 -13.85
CA PRO A 167 -6.73 -7.43 -14.50
C PRO A 167 -5.99 -8.77 -14.45
N VAL A 168 -4.66 -8.75 -14.64
CA VAL A 168 -3.82 -9.94 -14.57
C VAL A 168 -3.83 -10.51 -13.15
N ALA A 169 -3.63 -9.68 -12.13
CA ALA A 169 -3.65 -10.09 -10.73
C ALA A 169 -4.99 -10.69 -10.32
N ILE A 170 -6.11 -10.05 -10.69
CA ILE A 170 -7.46 -10.55 -10.41
C ILE A 170 -7.69 -11.89 -11.10
N THR A 171 -7.29 -12.02 -12.36
CA THR A 171 -7.42 -13.27 -13.10
C THR A 171 -6.65 -14.40 -12.43
N ILE A 172 -5.41 -14.15 -11.99
CA ILE A 172 -4.60 -15.13 -11.25
C ILE A 172 -5.32 -15.54 -9.96
N ILE A 173 -5.85 -14.61 -9.20
CA ILE A 173 -6.59 -14.91 -7.96
C ILE A 173 -7.79 -15.82 -8.25
N ILE A 174 -8.60 -15.49 -9.25
CA ILE A 174 -9.80 -16.26 -9.59
C ILE A 174 -9.45 -17.66 -10.07
N VAL A 175 -8.40 -17.81 -10.89
CA VAL A 175 -8.00 -19.11 -11.44
C VAL A 175 -7.33 -20.00 -10.40
N THR A 176 -6.72 -19.43 -9.35
CA THR A 176 -6.04 -20.19 -8.30
C THR A 176 -6.93 -20.52 -7.09
N MET A 177 -8.14 -19.97 -7.02
CA MET A 177 -9.15 -20.31 -6.00
C MET A 177 -9.94 -21.55 -6.40
#